data_0899087229d00ee6a5e9b84d865e8cb3
#
_entry.id   0899087229d00ee6a5e9b84d865e8cb3
#
_cell.length_a   1.000
_cell.length_b   1.000
_cell.length_c   1.000
_cell.angle_alpha   90.00
_cell.angle_beta   90.00
_cell.angle_gamma   90.00
#
_symmetry.space_group_name_H-M   'P 1'
#
loop_
_entity.id
_entity.type
_entity.pdbx_description
1 polymer ?
#
loop_
_entity_poly.entity_id
_entity_poly.type
_entity_poly.pdbx_seq_one_letter_code
_entity_poly.pdbx_strand_id
1 'polypeptide(L)'
;DSITKEQKEWVIAYFKHHVIKHINPVIIDTDTDLVSFLKDEFTYLLVNMTDGEEVHHALIEIPTDKLPRFIRMPSEDNTVTFMFLDDVIRVGMNKIFYGLFNYTKIEAYSIKMNRDAEYDLLGNIDRSVLENMSEALKQRLNAMPVRFSYDAQMPEHMVNFMARELKMSSIDSMMAGNRYHHFKDLLSFPSLG
;
A
#
# COMPACT_ATOMS: atom_id res chain seq x y z
N ASP A 1 17.16 7.51 9.92
CA ASP A 1 17.39 8.68 10.77
C ASP A 1 16.21 8.78 11.73
N SER A 2 16.51 8.95 13.02
CA SER A 2 15.50 9.08 14.06
C SER A 2 14.99 10.53 14.11
N ILE A 3 13.68 10.71 14.06
CA ILE A 3 13.04 12.02 14.26
C ILE A 3 13.15 12.45 15.73
N THR A 4 13.25 13.76 15.99
CA THR A 4 13.28 14.30 17.35
C THR A 4 11.93 14.12 18.05
N LYS A 5 11.89 14.33 19.36
CA LYS A 5 10.63 14.23 20.13
C LYS A 5 9.62 15.27 19.65
N GLU A 6 10.08 16.51 19.42
CA GLU A 6 9.27 17.62 18.93
C GLU A 6 8.71 17.32 17.54
N GLN A 7 9.54 16.78 16.65
CA GLN A 7 9.10 16.36 15.32
C GLN A 7 8.07 15.26 15.40
N LYS A 8 8.24 14.30 16.32
CA LYS A 8 7.24 13.23 16.53
C LYS A 8 5.91 13.77 17.03
N GLU A 9 5.93 14.68 17.98
CA GLU A 9 4.71 15.33 18.49
C GLU A 9 4.00 16.11 17.39
N TRP A 10 4.76 16.83 16.57
CA TRP A 10 4.22 17.55 15.42
C TRP A 10 3.59 16.59 14.38
N VAL A 11 4.27 15.50 14.05
CA VAL A 11 3.76 14.48 13.11
C VAL A 11 2.45 13.87 13.61
N ILE A 12 2.35 13.58 14.91
CA ILE A 12 1.12 13.05 15.52
C ILE A 12 -0.02 14.08 15.42
N ALA A 13 0.26 15.35 15.64
CA ALA A 13 -0.72 16.43 15.50
C ALA A 13 -1.13 16.60 14.03
N TYR A 14 -0.17 16.62 13.10
CA TYR A 14 -0.43 16.70 11.67
C TYR A 14 -1.31 15.53 11.20
N PHE A 15 -0.97 14.31 11.59
CA PHE A 15 -1.77 13.12 11.29
C PHE A 15 -3.21 13.29 11.77
N LYS A 16 -3.41 13.71 13.01
CA LYS A 16 -4.74 13.87 13.62
C LYS A 16 -5.59 14.92 12.90
N HIS A 17 -4.99 16.03 12.48
CA HIS A 17 -5.75 17.14 11.91
C HIS A 17 -5.91 17.07 10.39
N HIS A 18 -4.96 16.48 9.69
CA HIS A 18 -4.91 16.52 8.22
C HIS A 18 -5.05 15.16 7.56
N VAL A 19 -4.48 14.09 8.14
CA VAL A 19 -4.34 12.81 7.45
C VAL A 19 -5.48 11.85 7.78
N ILE A 20 -5.84 11.69 9.06
CA ILE A 20 -6.78 10.64 9.52
C ILE A 20 -8.13 10.66 8.81
N LYS A 21 -8.64 11.83 8.46
CA LYS A 21 -9.93 11.98 7.76
C LYS A 21 -9.93 11.44 6.33
N HIS A 22 -8.77 11.15 5.77
CA HIS A 22 -8.59 10.58 4.44
C HIS A 22 -8.18 9.11 4.48
N ILE A 23 -8.07 8.52 5.67
CA ILE A 23 -7.71 7.12 5.85
C ILE A 23 -8.98 6.28 6.00
N ASN A 24 -9.11 5.29 5.12
CA ASN A 24 -10.18 4.31 5.16
C ASN A 24 -9.53 2.92 5.23
N PRO A 25 -9.32 2.36 6.43
CA PRO A 25 -8.75 1.04 6.55
C PRO A 25 -9.77 -0.03 6.11
N VAL A 26 -9.32 -1.01 5.36
CA VAL A 26 -10.10 -2.18 4.99
C VAL A 26 -9.56 -3.36 5.75
N ILE A 27 -10.38 -3.96 6.59
CA ILE A 27 -10.03 -5.19 7.31
C ILE A 27 -10.08 -6.35 6.32
N ILE A 28 -9.04 -7.16 6.32
CA ILE A 28 -8.96 -8.34 5.47
C ILE A 28 -9.57 -9.51 6.22
N ASP A 29 -10.68 -10.00 5.72
CA ASP A 29 -11.35 -11.21 6.18
C ASP A 29 -11.46 -12.24 5.05
N THR A 30 -12.12 -13.36 5.30
CA THR A 30 -12.28 -14.46 4.34
C THR A 30 -13.06 -14.08 3.08
N ASP A 31 -13.85 -13.02 3.13
CA ASP A 31 -14.73 -12.59 2.05
C ASP A 31 -14.17 -11.40 1.28
N THR A 32 -13.00 -10.89 1.71
CA THR A 32 -12.37 -9.72 1.09
C THR A 32 -11.73 -10.06 -0.25
N ASP A 33 -12.25 -9.52 -1.35
CA ASP A 33 -11.61 -9.63 -2.67
C ASP A 33 -10.50 -8.59 -2.85
N LEU A 34 -9.28 -8.97 -2.46
CA LEU A 34 -8.11 -8.10 -2.54
C LEU A 34 -7.71 -7.77 -3.98
N VAL A 35 -7.96 -8.68 -4.93
CA VAL A 35 -7.62 -8.44 -6.35
C VAL A 35 -8.43 -7.28 -6.91
N SER A 36 -9.72 -7.21 -6.56
CA SER A 36 -10.59 -6.12 -6.98
C SER A 36 -10.36 -4.83 -6.20
N PHE A 37 -9.90 -4.94 -4.94
CA PHE A 37 -9.65 -3.78 -4.08
C PHE A 37 -8.37 -3.04 -4.45
N LEU A 38 -7.27 -3.78 -4.72
CA LEU A 38 -5.99 -3.19 -5.06
C LEU A 38 -6.02 -2.62 -6.47
N LYS A 39 -5.87 -1.31 -6.59
CA LYS A 39 -5.83 -0.58 -7.86
C LYS A 39 -4.39 -0.41 -8.34
N ASP A 40 -4.22 -0.37 -9.64
CA ASP A 40 -2.94 -0.04 -10.26
C ASP A 40 -2.50 1.38 -9.88
N GLU A 41 -1.19 1.60 -9.84
CA GLU A 41 -0.57 2.89 -9.53
C GLU A 41 -0.72 3.40 -8.09
N PHE A 42 -1.57 2.79 -7.27
CA PHE A 42 -1.69 3.15 -5.86
C PHE A 42 -0.69 2.37 -5.00
N THR A 43 -0.26 3.00 -3.93
CA THR A 43 0.55 2.36 -2.88
C THR A 43 -0.33 2.14 -1.66
N TYR A 44 -0.15 0.98 -1.04
CA TYR A 44 -0.90 0.59 0.15
C TYR A 44 0.05 0.27 1.29
N LEU A 45 -0.45 0.35 2.51
CA LEU A 45 0.16 -0.26 3.68
C LEU A 45 -0.63 -1.53 4.03
N LEU A 46 0.05 -2.67 4.00
CA LEU A 46 -0.45 -3.90 4.60
C LEU A 46 -0.10 -3.86 6.08
N VAL A 47 -1.14 -3.82 6.90
CA VAL A 47 -1.03 -3.72 8.36
C VAL A 47 -1.20 -5.10 8.96
N ASN A 48 -0.32 -5.44 9.88
CA ASN A 48 -0.35 -6.65 10.69
C ASN A 48 -0.52 -6.27 12.16
N MET A 49 -1.59 -6.74 12.78
CA MET A 49 -1.90 -6.55 14.20
C MET A 49 -1.88 -7.91 14.87
N THR A 50 -1.06 -8.07 15.90
CA THR A 50 -0.92 -9.35 16.61
C THR A 50 -1.14 -9.19 18.10
N ASP A 51 -1.86 -10.15 18.70
CA ASP A 51 -2.02 -10.32 20.15
C ASP A 51 -1.92 -11.81 20.49
N GLY A 52 -0.75 -12.24 20.92
CA GLY A 52 -0.47 -13.68 21.10
C GLY A 52 -0.58 -14.43 19.77
N GLU A 53 -1.55 -15.37 19.69
CA GLU A 53 -1.83 -16.15 18.48
C GLU A 53 -2.85 -15.48 17.54
N GLU A 54 -3.56 -14.46 18.02
CA GLU A 54 -4.52 -13.72 17.21
C GLU A 54 -3.80 -12.78 16.24
N VAL A 55 -4.18 -12.85 14.97
CA VAL A 55 -3.60 -12.03 13.90
C VAL A 55 -4.72 -11.43 13.08
N HIS A 56 -4.67 -10.11 12.94
CA HIS A 56 -5.58 -9.36 12.08
C HIS A 56 -4.79 -8.62 11.02
N HIS A 57 -5.29 -8.62 9.81
CA HIS A 57 -4.71 -7.88 8.69
C HIS A 57 -5.64 -6.77 8.23
N ALA A 58 -5.06 -5.68 7.79
CA ALA A 58 -5.80 -4.59 7.18
C ALA A 58 -5.00 -3.95 6.04
N LEU A 59 -5.69 -3.30 5.12
CA LEU A 59 -5.11 -2.47 4.08
C LEU A 59 -5.45 -1.01 4.30
N ILE A 60 -4.48 -0.14 4.05
CA ILE A 60 -4.66 1.31 4.00
C ILE A 60 -4.13 1.80 2.65
N GLU A 61 -5.00 2.35 1.82
CA GLU A 61 -4.58 3.10 0.63
C GLU A 61 -3.92 4.41 1.07
N ILE A 62 -2.73 4.71 0.54
CA ILE A 62 -2.04 5.96 0.84
C ILE A 62 -2.68 7.06 -0.02
N PRO A 63 -3.33 8.08 0.58
CA PRO A 63 -4.18 9.03 -0.13
C PRO A 63 -3.36 10.13 -0.83
N THR A 64 -2.53 9.75 -1.80
CA THR A 64 -1.67 10.67 -2.56
C THR A 64 -2.43 11.53 -3.56
N ASP A 65 -3.70 11.22 -3.82
CA ASP A 65 -4.64 12.03 -4.58
C ASP A 65 -5.18 13.24 -3.79
N LYS A 66 -5.11 13.20 -2.46
CA LYS A 66 -5.66 14.22 -1.55
C LYS A 66 -4.60 14.94 -0.73
N LEU A 67 -3.45 14.30 -0.52
CA LEU A 67 -2.38 14.79 0.32
C LEU A 67 -1.04 14.69 -0.40
N PRO A 68 -0.12 15.65 -0.17
CA PRO A 68 1.21 15.58 -0.76
C PRO A 68 1.97 14.35 -0.25
N ARG A 69 2.74 13.73 -1.15
CA ARG A 69 3.56 12.56 -0.84
C ARG A 69 4.66 12.87 0.17
N PHE A 70 5.22 14.10 0.10
CA PHE A 70 6.27 14.60 0.97
C PHE A 70 5.72 15.67 1.89
N ILE A 71 5.74 15.39 3.17
CA ILE A 71 5.26 16.29 4.21
C ILE A 71 6.46 17.07 4.76
N ARG A 72 6.43 18.40 4.58
CA ARG A 72 7.47 19.26 5.15
C ARG A 72 7.27 19.36 6.65
N MET A 73 8.30 19.00 7.40
CA MET A 73 8.32 19.10 8.85
C MET A 73 8.92 20.43 9.30
N PRO A 74 8.56 20.92 10.51
CA PRO A 74 9.27 22.04 11.12
C PRO A 74 10.73 21.67 11.39
N SER A 75 11.61 22.60 11.20
CA SER A 75 13.05 22.48 11.49
C SER A 75 13.51 23.70 12.26
N GLU A 76 14.35 23.51 13.24
CA GLU A 76 14.93 24.61 14.05
C GLU A 76 16.07 25.30 13.31
N ASP A 77 16.73 24.58 12.41
CA ASP A 77 17.81 25.09 11.57
C ASP A 77 17.28 25.47 10.18
N ASN A 78 18.10 26.16 9.38
CA ASN A 78 17.79 26.43 7.97
C ASN A 78 17.72 25.16 7.07
N THR A 79 17.64 23.98 7.68
CA THR A 79 17.46 22.72 6.98
C THR A 79 15.99 22.49 6.65
N VAL A 80 15.71 21.97 5.46
CA VAL A 80 14.36 21.57 5.08
C VAL A 80 14.24 20.06 5.23
N THR A 81 13.38 19.64 6.14
CA THR A 81 13.17 18.21 6.43
C THR A 81 11.81 17.77 5.89
N PHE A 82 11.80 16.64 5.19
CA PHE A 82 10.57 16.02 4.69
C PHE A 82 10.39 14.62 5.27
N MET A 83 9.14 14.25 5.46
CA MET A 83 8.74 12.89 5.81
C MET A 83 7.79 12.37 4.74
N PHE A 84 7.90 11.10 4.38
CA PHE A 84 6.92 10.46 3.51
C PHE A 84 5.55 10.36 4.20
N LEU A 85 4.49 10.53 3.43
CA LEU A 85 3.11 10.38 3.93
C LEU A 85 2.89 8.99 4.55
N ASP A 86 3.50 7.95 3.99
CA ASP A 86 3.49 6.57 4.54
C ASP A 86 3.97 6.53 5.98
N ASP A 87 5.07 7.24 6.30
CA ASP A 87 5.64 7.24 7.63
C ASP A 87 4.80 8.07 8.61
N VAL A 88 4.19 9.15 8.11
CA VAL A 88 3.19 9.90 8.88
C VAL A 88 2.02 8.99 9.26
N ILE A 89 1.55 8.16 8.34
CA ILE A 89 0.47 7.19 8.59
C ILE A 89 0.95 6.12 9.58
N ARG A 90 2.18 5.59 9.43
CA ARG A 90 2.75 4.62 10.38
C ARG A 90 2.84 5.16 11.80
N VAL A 91 3.23 6.41 11.97
CA VAL A 91 3.25 7.07 13.30
C VAL A 91 1.84 7.19 13.90
N GLY A 92 0.83 7.40 13.05
CA GLY A 92 -0.58 7.51 13.44
C GLY A 92 -1.32 6.17 13.58
N MET A 93 -0.68 5.04 13.27
CA MET A 93 -1.34 3.73 13.11
C MET A 93 -2.19 3.31 14.31
N ASN A 94 -1.67 3.48 15.52
CA ASN A 94 -2.40 3.17 16.74
C ASN A 94 -3.72 3.97 16.89
N LYS A 95 -3.83 5.14 16.27
CA LYS A 95 -5.06 5.93 16.31
C LYS A 95 -6.10 5.44 15.32
N ILE A 96 -5.67 4.84 14.22
CA ILE A 96 -6.55 4.28 13.19
C ILE A 96 -7.29 3.07 13.74
N PHE A 97 -6.57 2.18 14.43
CA PHE A 97 -7.11 0.89 14.88
C PHE A 97 -7.50 0.88 16.36
N TYR A 98 -7.42 2.03 17.04
CA TYR A 98 -7.82 2.14 18.45
C TYR A 98 -9.27 1.70 18.67
N GLY A 99 -9.46 0.71 19.53
CA GLY A 99 -10.77 0.20 19.88
C GLY A 99 -11.43 -0.73 18.85
N LEU A 100 -10.78 -1.00 17.71
CA LEU A 100 -11.25 -1.97 16.72
C LEU A 100 -10.80 -3.40 17.06
N PHE A 101 -9.55 -3.54 17.45
CA PHE A 101 -8.93 -4.81 17.83
C PHE A 101 -8.06 -4.65 19.08
N ASN A 102 -7.90 -5.74 19.81
CA ASN A 102 -6.81 -5.85 20.77
C ASN A 102 -5.55 -6.25 20.02
N TYR A 103 -4.45 -5.58 20.27
CA TYR A 103 -3.14 -5.95 19.74
C TYR A 103 -2.04 -5.45 20.66
N THR A 104 -1.00 -6.26 20.79
CA THR A 104 0.23 -5.91 21.51
C THR A 104 1.30 -5.38 20.56
N LYS A 105 1.20 -5.75 19.26
CA LYS A 105 2.12 -5.31 18.21
C LYS A 105 1.35 -4.93 16.95
N ILE A 106 1.75 -3.82 16.34
CA ILE A 106 1.24 -3.37 15.05
C ILE A 106 2.41 -3.00 14.13
N GLU A 107 2.39 -3.53 12.94
CA GLU A 107 3.40 -3.31 11.90
C GLU A 107 2.73 -2.99 10.57
N ALA A 108 3.41 -2.23 9.71
CA ALA A 108 2.86 -1.89 8.41
C ALA A 108 3.95 -1.86 7.34
N TYR A 109 3.70 -2.58 6.26
CA TYR A 109 4.61 -2.78 5.14
C TYR A 109 4.02 -2.20 3.86
N SER A 110 4.84 -1.49 3.10
CA SER A 110 4.41 -0.93 1.83
C SER A 110 4.24 -2.05 0.80
N ILE A 111 3.12 -2.01 0.10
CA ILE A 111 2.83 -2.91 -1.00
C ILE A 111 2.30 -2.13 -2.20
N LYS A 112 2.52 -2.68 -3.38
CA LYS A 112 1.97 -2.16 -4.62
C LYS A 112 1.65 -3.32 -5.55
N MET A 113 0.50 -3.20 -6.22
CA MET A 113 0.11 -4.08 -7.30
C MET A 113 0.14 -3.32 -8.62
N ASN A 114 0.69 -3.93 -9.65
CA ASN A 114 0.57 -3.46 -11.03
C ASN A 114 0.05 -4.63 -11.87
N ARG A 115 -0.94 -4.36 -12.70
CA ARG A 115 -1.33 -5.27 -13.78
C ARG A 115 -0.42 -4.97 -14.96
N ASP A 116 0.23 -6.00 -15.52
CA ASP A 116 1.17 -5.79 -16.61
C ASP A 116 0.44 -5.29 -17.86
N ALA A 117 0.83 -4.12 -18.33
CA ALA A 117 0.29 -3.48 -19.53
C ALA A 117 0.64 -4.22 -20.85
N GLU A 118 1.45 -5.28 -20.81
CA GLU A 118 1.71 -6.12 -22.00
C GLU A 118 0.43 -6.81 -22.50
N TYR A 119 -0.59 -6.92 -21.66
CA TYR A 119 -1.91 -7.42 -22.06
C TYR A 119 -2.88 -6.33 -22.53
N ASP A 120 -2.52 -5.05 -22.47
CA ASP A 120 -3.26 -3.98 -23.16
C ASP A 120 -3.21 -4.13 -24.70
N LEU A 121 -2.32 -5.00 -25.23
CA LEU A 121 -2.39 -5.44 -26.63
C LEU A 121 -3.70 -6.17 -26.94
N LEU A 122 -4.38 -6.73 -25.93
CA LEU A 122 -5.70 -7.30 -26.09
C LEU A 122 -6.81 -6.24 -26.15
N GLY A 123 -6.55 -5.01 -25.71
CA GLY A 123 -7.44 -3.86 -25.90
C GLY A 123 -7.67 -3.50 -27.38
N ASN A 124 -6.83 -3.99 -28.30
CA ASN A 124 -6.99 -3.88 -29.73
C ASN A 124 -7.61 -5.12 -30.39
N ILE A 125 -7.96 -6.15 -29.62
CA ILE A 125 -8.73 -7.28 -30.16
C ILE A 125 -10.16 -6.81 -30.34
N ASP A 126 -10.63 -6.93 -31.57
CA ASP A 126 -12.00 -6.58 -31.97
C ASP A 126 -13.01 -7.21 -30.99
N ARG A 127 -13.93 -6.40 -30.45
CA ARG A 127 -14.93 -6.86 -29.47
C ARG A 127 -15.68 -8.12 -29.93
N SER A 128 -15.85 -8.28 -31.24
CA SER A 128 -16.47 -9.46 -31.86
C SER A 128 -15.67 -10.75 -31.62
N VAL A 129 -14.34 -10.67 -31.52
CA VAL A 129 -13.48 -11.83 -31.23
C VAL A 129 -13.59 -12.21 -29.76
N LEU A 130 -13.61 -11.22 -28.85
CA LEU A 130 -13.78 -11.45 -27.42
C LEU A 130 -15.13 -12.09 -27.07
N GLU A 131 -16.20 -11.69 -27.78
CA GLU A 131 -17.55 -12.24 -27.58
C GLU A 131 -17.63 -13.72 -28.00
N ASN A 132 -16.83 -14.15 -28.97
CA ASN A 132 -16.80 -15.53 -29.45
C ASN A 132 -15.79 -16.43 -28.73
N MET A 133 -15.01 -15.89 -27.77
CA MET A 133 -14.08 -16.70 -26.98
C MET A 133 -14.83 -17.49 -25.90
N SER A 134 -14.37 -18.73 -25.65
CA SER A 134 -14.94 -19.54 -24.57
C SER A 134 -14.73 -18.87 -23.21
N GLU A 135 -15.68 -19.06 -22.29
CA GLU A 135 -15.67 -18.48 -20.94
C GLU A 135 -14.36 -18.81 -20.18
N ALA A 136 -13.82 -20.03 -20.40
CA ALA A 136 -12.54 -20.45 -19.83
C ALA A 136 -11.35 -19.63 -20.37
N LEU A 137 -11.42 -19.19 -21.63
CA LEU A 137 -10.39 -18.36 -22.23
C LEU A 137 -10.53 -16.90 -21.76
N LYS A 138 -11.76 -16.39 -21.63
CA LYS A 138 -12.05 -15.08 -21.02
C LYS A 138 -11.54 -15.01 -19.57
N GLN A 139 -11.76 -16.07 -18.78
CA GLN A 139 -11.24 -16.16 -17.43
C GLN A 139 -9.71 -16.19 -17.38
N ARG A 140 -9.04 -16.85 -18.34
CA ARG A 140 -7.59 -16.83 -18.47
C ARG A 140 -7.04 -15.46 -18.88
N LEU A 141 -7.77 -14.72 -19.71
CA LEU A 141 -7.40 -13.38 -20.13
C LEU A 141 -7.65 -12.34 -19.01
N ASN A 142 -8.67 -12.59 -18.18
CA ASN A 142 -8.94 -11.78 -16.98
C ASN A 142 -8.00 -12.13 -15.80
N ALA A 143 -7.36 -13.30 -15.82
CA ALA A 143 -6.26 -13.65 -14.93
C ALA A 143 -4.96 -12.99 -15.43
N MET A 144 -4.93 -11.64 -15.43
CA MET A 144 -3.74 -10.89 -15.80
C MET A 144 -2.58 -11.25 -14.89
N PRO A 145 -1.35 -11.40 -15.42
CA PRO A 145 -0.18 -11.50 -14.60
C PRO A 145 -0.05 -10.22 -13.76
N VAL A 146 -0.17 -10.39 -12.47
CA VAL A 146 -0.08 -9.31 -11.50
C VAL A 146 1.35 -9.24 -11.01
N ARG A 147 1.98 -8.07 -11.12
CA ARG A 147 3.24 -7.80 -10.44
C ARG A 147 2.94 -7.23 -9.06
N PHE A 148 3.26 -7.98 -8.03
CA PHE A 148 3.14 -7.57 -6.65
C PHE A 148 4.50 -7.17 -6.09
N SER A 149 4.68 -5.90 -5.77
CA SER A 149 5.89 -5.38 -5.13
C SER A 149 5.63 -5.14 -3.65
N TYR A 150 6.56 -5.54 -2.80
CA TYR A 150 6.42 -5.43 -1.35
C TYR A 150 7.72 -5.01 -0.67
N ASP A 151 7.61 -4.42 0.51
CA ASP A 151 8.75 -4.05 1.37
C ASP A 151 9.56 -5.29 1.72
N ALA A 152 10.86 -5.30 1.39
CA ALA A 152 11.76 -6.42 1.67
C ALA A 152 11.88 -6.77 3.17
N GLN A 153 11.45 -5.88 4.06
CA GLN A 153 11.39 -6.14 5.50
C GLN A 153 10.10 -6.88 5.92
N MET A 154 9.17 -7.09 4.98
CA MET A 154 7.93 -7.82 5.25
C MET A 154 8.26 -9.28 5.61
N PRO A 155 7.76 -9.81 6.74
CA PRO A 155 7.96 -11.20 7.12
C PRO A 155 7.41 -12.18 6.09
N GLU A 156 8.09 -13.30 5.91
CA GLU A 156 7.75 -14.32 4.91
C GLU A 156 6.29 -14.84 5.05
N HIS A 157 5.79 -14.98 6.28
CA HIS A 157 4.41 -15.42 6.48
C HIS A 157 3.39 -14.44 5.91
N MET A 158 3.68 -13.12 5.94
CA MET A 158 2.81 -12.10 5.32
C MET A 158 2.93 -12.09 3.80
N VAL A 159 4.14 -12.35 3.27
CA VAL A 159 4.35 -12.52 1.82
C VAL A 159 3.53 -13.70 1.31
N ASN A 160 3.59 -14.84 2.01
CA ASN A 160 2.83 -16.04 1.69
C ASN A 160 1.31 -15.82 1.85
N PHE A 161 0.89 -15.08 2.86
CA PHE A 161 -0.50 -14.66 3.02
C PHE A 161 -0.98 -13.89 1.79
N MET A 162 -0.26 -12.84 1.38
CA MET A 162 -0.63 -12.05 0.20
C MET A 162 -0.62 -12.86 -1.10
N ALA A 163 0.36 -13.76 -1.28
CA ALA A 163 0.42 -14.65 -2.44
C ALA A 163 -0.84 -15.51 -2.58
N ARG A 164 -1.33 -16.03 -1.45
CA ARG A 164 -2.56 -16.83 -1.40
C ARG A 164 -3.79 -15.99 -1.68
N GLU A 165 -3.94 -14.85 -1.01
CA GLU A 165 -5.11 -13.97 -1.16
C GLU A 165 -5.21 -13.38 -2.58
N LEU A 166 -4.09 -13.08 -3.21
CA LEU A 166 -4.02 -12.60 -4.59
C LEU A 166 -4.08 -13.74 -5.62
N LYS A 167 -4.16 -15.00 -5.17
CA LYS A 167 -4.19 -16.20 -6.03
C LYS A 167 -3.02 -16.24 -7.03
N MET A 168 -1.86 -15.79 -6.60
CA MET A 168 -0.68 -15.73 -7.46
C MET A 168 -0.18 -17.12 -7.79
N SER A 169 0.05 -17.38 -9.08
CA SER A 169 0.42 -18.71 -9.58
C SER A 169 1.93 -18.94 -9.61
N SER A 170 2.76 -17.90 -9.50
CA SER A 170 4.22 -18.00 -9.51
C SER A 170 4.87 -16.96 -8.59
N ILE A 171 6.00 -17.37 -8.00
CA ILE A 171 6.84 -16.49 -7.18
C ILE A 171 7.48 -15.37 -8.02
N ASP A 172 7.66 -15.61 -9.33
CA ASP A 172 8.29 -14.65 -10.25
C ASP A 172 7.48 -13.35 -10.43
N SER A 173 6.20 -13.37 -10.08
CA SER A 173 5.34 -12.17 -10.08
C SER A 173 5.45 -11.36 -8.79
N MET A 174 6.15 -11.86 -7.77
CA MET A 174 6.34 -11.19 -6.48
C MET A 174 7.76 -10.63 -6.38
N MET A 175 7.88 -9.34 -6.13
CA MET A 175 9.16 -8.64 -6.08
C MET A 175 9.36 -7.96 -4.74
N ALA A 176 10.38 -8.40 -4.00
CA ALA A 176 10.87 -7.66 -2.85
C ALA A 176 11.55 -6.37 -3.32
N GLY A 177 11.16 -5.26 -2.74
CA GLY A 177 11.70 -3.94 -3.06
C GLY A 177 12.04 -3.13 -1.82
N ASN A 178 12.41 -1.89 -2.02
CA ASN A 178 12.63 -0.97 -0.92
C ASN A 178 11.28 -0.52 -0.32
N ARG A 179 11.32 0.01 0.89
CA ARG A 179 10.17 0.56 1.61
C ARG A 179 9.40 1.63 0.81
N TYR A 180 10.08 2.36 -0.07
CA TYR A 180 9.54 3.40 -0.93
C TYR A 180 9.68 2.97 -2.39
N HIS A 181 8.57 2.52 -3.00
CA HIS A 181 8.58 1.78 -4.27
C HIS A 181 8.54 2.65 -5.53
N HIS A 182 8.48 3.99 -5.42
CA HIS A 182 8.18 4.81 -6.58
C HIS A 182 9.20 5.91 -6.89
N PHE A 183 9.97 5.72 -7.98
CA PHE A 183 10.72 6.83 -8.58
C PHE A 183 9.81 7.97 -9.09
N LYS A 184 8.58 7.68 -9.52
CA LYS A 184 7.58 8.71 -9.87
C LYS A 184 7.27 9.65 -8.71
N ASP A 185 7.35 9.19 -7.46
CA ASP A 185 7.14 10.02 -6.28
C ASP A 185 8.19 11.13 -6.19
N LEU A 186 9.43 10.86 -6.64
CA LEU A 186 10.50 11.86 -6.67
C LEU A 186 10.25 13.00 -7.67
N LEU A 187 9.43 12.77 -8.70
CA LEU A 187 9.02 13.82 -9.63
C LEU A 187 8.10 14.87 -8.97
N SER A 188 7.41 14.49 -7.90
CA SER A 188 6.57 15.37 -7.09
C SER A 188 7.30 15.96 -5.88
N PHE A 189 8.62 15.74 -5.79
CA PHE A 189 9.41 16.31 -4.70
C PHE A 189 9.37 17.84 -4.77
N PRO A 190 9.04 18.53 -3.66
CA PRO A 190 8.95 19.98 -3.65
C PRO A 190 10.28 20.64 -4.03
N SER A 191 10.25 21.60 -4.94
CA SER A 191 11.43 22.41 -5.24
C SER A 191 11.85 23.17 -4.00
N LEU A 192 13.13 23.06 -3.65
CA LEU A 192 13.76 23.84 -2.59
C LEU A 192 14.14 25.21 -3.18
N GLY A 193 13.13 26.00 -3.58
CA GLY A 193 13.32 27.33 -4.16
C GLY A 193 13.89 28.36 -3.20
#